data_1ef8b87e9d8c68c8d49cc5733cbe2f8a
#
_entry.id   1ef8b87e9d8c68c8d49cc5733cbe2f8a
#
_cell.length_a   1.000
_cell.length_b   1.000
_cell.length_c   1.000
_cell.angle_alpha   90.00
_cell.angle_beta   90.00
_cell.angle_gamma   90.00
#
_symmetry.space_group_name_H-M   'P 1'
#
loop_
_entity.id
_entity.type
_entity.pdbx_description
1 polymer ?
#
loop_
_entity_poly.entity_id
_entity_poly.type
_entity_poly.pdbx_seq_one_letter_code
_entity_poly.pdbx_strand_id
1 'polypeptide(L)'
;MTDRREMTCRRSRAGVLVLASLASLTWAFAGVLNPAMSQLHAFVSEYSARDQPWRYLFQTTDVVMGTSLCLAGLATLAWARHRPLGRQGWSGIGFVVGGLFSVLDALVTMDCSPTRSPACMAAEEAGHVSASHIVHVGTSTVVVIGFALPILLLNSTMTRFRGFGLVVAWAWVIFTLLNGIGAMDWFNGTPMNYTGIWQRLSLGLGTLWWLTLAADDVITARARNHVPSC
;
A
#
# COMPACT_ATOMS: atom_id res chain seq x y z
N MET A 1 20.82 7.40 25.73
CA MET A 1 20.43 8.21 24.51
C MET A 1 19.78 7.39 23.41
N THR A 2 20.14 6.13 23.20
CA THR A 2 19.57 5.23 22.17
C THR A 2 18.09 4.91 22.37
N ASP A 3 17.64 4.67 23.60
CA ASP A 3 16.27 4.25 23.91
C ASP A 3 15.24 5.38 23.65
N ARG A 4 15.52 6.61 24.05
CA ARG A 4 14.63 7.76 23.82
C ARG A 4 14.40 8.01 22.33
N ARG A 5 15.45 7.86 21.51
CA ARG A 5 15.36 8.02 20.06
C ARG A 5 14.52 6.93 19.41
N GLU A 6 14.71 5.67 19.80
CA GLU A 6 13.90 4.56 19.32
C GLU A 6 12.41 4.81 19.56
N MET A 7 12.06 5.24 20.77
CA MET A 7 10.67 5.51 21.13
C MET A 7 10.07 6.69 20.35
N THR A 8 10.86 7.73 20.11
CA THR A 8 10.39 8.84 19.25
C THR A 8 10.14 8.36 17.83
N CYS A 9 11.05 7.59 17.23
CA CYS A 9 10.86 7.04 15.87
C CYS A 9 9.64 6.11 15.79
N ARG A 10 9.41 5.25 16.79
CA ARG A 10 8.21 4.39 16.86
C ARG A 10 6.93 5.19 16.91
N ARG A 11 6.84 6.23 17.76
CA ARG A 11 5.66 7.09 17.87
C ARG A 11 5.38 7.85 16.59
N SER A 12 6.41 8.45 15.98
CA SER A 12 6.28 9.15 14.70
C SER A 12 5.82 8.19 13.60
N ARG A 13 6.42 6.99 13.51
CA ARG A 13 6.01 5.96 12.56
C ARG A 13 4.57 5.54 12.78
N ALA A 14 4.16 5.30 14.02
CA ALA A 14 2.77 4.92 14.33
C ALA A 14 1.77 5.98 13.87
N GLY A 15 2.03 7.26 14.11
CA GLY A 15 1.15 8.36 13.70
C GLY A 15 0.97 8.42 12.18
N VAL A 16 2.05 8.36 11.42
CA VAL A 16 1.97 8.40 9.95
C VAL A 16 1.39 7.12 9.35
N LEU A 17 1.58 5.94 9.97
CA LEU A 17 0.94 4.69 9.55
C LEU A 17 -0.59 4.73 9.75
N VAL A 18 -1.07 5.34 10.84
CA VAL A 18 -2.51 5.57 11.04
C VAL A 18 -3.05 6.50 9.95
N LEU A 19 -2.35 7.59 9.63
CA LEU A 19 -2.76 8.50 8.55
C LEU A 19 -2.78 7.79 7.19
N ALA A 20 -1.75 7.00 6.88
CA ALA A 20 -1.71 6.18 5.67
C ALA A 20 -2.90 5.21 5.60
N SER A 21 -3.22 4.57 6.72
CA SER A 21 -4.34 3.63 6.82
C SER A 21 -5.69 4.31 6.58
N LEU A 22 -5.91 5.48 7.17
CA LEU A 22 -7.14 6.26 6.96
C LEU A 22 -7.28 6.71 5.50
N ALA A 23 -6.21 7.21 4.89
CA ALA A 23 -6.21 7.60 3.49
C ALA A 23 -6.47 6.41 2.56
N SER A 24 -5.86 5.25 2.83
CA SER A 24 -6.04 4.06 2.02
C SER A 24 -7.47 3.51 2.04
N LEU A 25 -8.24 3.74 3.12
CA LEU A 25 -9.62 3.24 3.24
C LEU A 25 -10.62 3.88 2.26
N THR A 26 -10.21 4.89 1.47
CA THR A 26 -11.07 5.51 0.44
C THR A 26 -11.62 4.47 -0.56
N TRP A 27 -10.84 3.43 -0.86
CA TRP A 27 -11.29 2.34 -1.74
C TRP A 27 -12.52 1.60 -1.22
N ALA A 28 -12.74 1.56 0.10
CA ALA A 28 -13.91 0.91 0.69
C ALA A 28 -15.23 1.62 0.31
N PHE A 29 -15.15 2.91 0.00
CA PHE A 29 -16.29 3.73 -0.42
C PHE A 29 -16.44 3.81 -1.94
N ALA A 30 -15.50 3.23 -2.69
CA ALA A 30 -15.46 3.33 -4.15
C ALA A 30 -16.77 2.88 -4.83
N GLY A 31 -17.39 1.79 -4.34
CA GLY A 31 -18.66 1.30 -4.88
C GLY A 31 -19.86 2.21 -4.64
N VAL A 32 -19.84 2.97 -3.54
CA VAL A 32 -20.89 3.97 -3.26
C VAL A 32 -20.67 5.22 -4.10
N LEU A 33 -19.43 5.64 -4.26
CA LEU A 33 -19.04 6.83 -5.02
C LEU A 33 -19.20 6.64 -6.52
N ASN A 34 -18.97 5.42 -7.02
CA ASN A 34 -19.10 5.08 -8.44
C ASN A 34 -19.75 3.70 -8.63
N PRO A 35 -21.09 3.61 -8.48
CA PRO A 35 -21.82 2.35 -8.55
C PRO A 35 -21.83 1.72 -9.97
N ALA A 36 -21.43 2.48 -11.00
CA ALA A 36 -21.30 1.97 -12.36
C ALA A 36 -20.10 1.05 -12.56
N MET A 37 -19.15 1.00 -11.59
CA MET A 37 -17.98 0.13 -11.66
C MET A 37 -18.17 -1.13 -10.83
N SER A 38 -17.81 -2.27 -11.40
CA SER A 38 -17.91 -3.56 -10.71
C SER A 38 -16.88 -3.66 -9.58
N GLN A 39 -17.33 -3.86 -8.33
CA GLN A 39 -16.46 -4.08 -7.19
C GLN A 39 -15.72 -5.43 -7.27
N LEU A 40 -16.24 -6.39 -8.01
CA LEU A 40 -15.67 -7.72 -8.16
C LEU A 40 -14.55 -7.76 -9.20
N HIS A 41 -14.67 -6.96 -10.25
CA HIS A 41 -13.76 -7.05 -11.41
C HIS A 41 -12.86 -5.84 -11.57
N ALA A 42 -13.35 -4.60 -11.30
CA ALA A 42 -12.57 -3.39 -11.50
C ALA A 42 -11.43 -3.26 -10.47
N PHE A 43 -10.24 -2.98 -10.96
CA PHE A 43 -9.13 -2.58 -10.09
C PHE A 43 -9.45 -1.28 -9.33
N VAL A 44 -8.91 -1.16 -8.13
CA VAL A 44 -9.09 0.07 -7.33
C VAL A 44 -8.44 1.27 -8.02
N SER A 45 -7.33 1.07 -8.71
CA SER A 45 -6.66 2.13 -9.48
C SER A 45 -7.48 2.69 -10.63
N GLU A 46 -8.43 1.93 -11.18
CA GLU A 46 -9.33 2.41 -12.23
C GLU A 46 -10.24 3.56 -11.77
N TYR A 47 -10.50 3.69 -10.45
CA TYR A 47 -11.27 4.82 -9.91
C TYR A 47 -10.53 6.15 -10.00
N SER A 48 -9.20 6.13 -10.15
CA SER A 48 -8.36 7.30 -10.38
C SER A 48 -8.13 7.62 -11.85
N ALA A 49 -8.65 6.81 -12.80
CA ALA A 49 -8.53 7.03 -14.23
C ALA A 49 -9.16 8.36 -14.68
N ARG A 50 -8.68 8.92 -15.80
CA ARG A 50 -9.08 10.26 -16.27
C ARG A 50 -10.55 10.40 -16.59
N ASP A 51 -11.21 9.30 -16.96
CA ASP A 51 -12.65 9.24 -17.30
C ASP A 51 -13.57 9.07 -16.08
N GLN A 52 -13.00 8.99 -14.84
CA GLN A 52 -13.79 8.74 -13.64
C GLN A 52 -14.19 10.02 -12.90
N PRO A 53 -15.44 10.08 -12.35
CA PRO A 53 -15.96 11.30 -11.74
C PRO A 53 -15.23 11.69 -10.44
N TRP A 54 -14.76 10.72 -9.67
CA TRP A 54 -14.13 10.94 -8.36
C TRP A 54 -12.60 10.79 -8.40
N ARG A 55 -11.97 10.83 -9.58
CA ARG A 55 -10.54 10.58 -9.75
C ARG A 55 -9.66 11.40 -8.82
N TYR A 56 -9.94 12.67 -8.63
CA TYR A 56 -9.14 13.54 -7.78
C TYR A 56 -9.20 13.19 -6.31
N LEU A 57 -10.32 12.63 -5.83
CA LEU A 57 -10.42 12.12 -4.46
C LEU A 57 -9.47 10.93 -4.28
N PHE A 58 -9.52 9.93 -5.17
CA PHE A 58 -8.65 8.77 -5.11
C PHE A 58 -7.17 9.15 -5.27
N GLN A 59 -6.83 9.98 -6.25
CA GLN A 59 -5.47 10.49 -6.44
C GLN A 59 -4.95 11.22 -5.18
N THR A 60 -5.76 12.11 -4.58
CA THR A 60 -5.35 12.84 -3.39
C THR A 60 -5.13 11.91 -2.21
N THR A 61 -6.00 10.94 -1.99
CA THR A 61 -5.84 9.97 -0.89
C THR A 61 -4.64 9.06 -1.11
N ASP A 62 -4.33 8.68 -2.34
CA ASP A 62 -3.13 7.90 -2.68
C ASP A 62 -1.85 8.72 -2.47
N VAL A 63 -1.84 10.01 -2.80
CA VAL A 63 -0.72 10.93 -2.49
C VAL A 63 -0.52 11.05 -0.98
N VAL A 64 -1.60 11.22 -0.19
CA VAL A 64 -1.53 11.29 1.28
C VAL A 64 -1.01 9.97 1.86
N MET A 65 -1.52 8.84 1.39
CA MET A 65 -1.07 7.52 1.78
C MET A 65 0.41 7.32 1.46
N GLY A 66 0.81 7.53 0.22
CA GLY A 66 2.18 7.35 -0.24
C GLY A 66 3.18 8.25 0.51
N THR A 67 2.85 9.54 0.71
CA THR A 67 3.66 10.47 1.49
C THR A 67 3.80 10.01 2.94
N SER A 68 2.71 9.57 3.56
CA SER A 68 2.73 9.05 4.92
C SER A 68 3.60 7.80 5.07
N LEU A 69 3.58 6.91 4.07
CA LEU A 69 4.44 5.72 4.04
C LEU A 69 5.91 6.07 3.80
N CYS A 70 6.22 7.07 2.97
CA CYS A 70 7.57 7.61 2.85
C CYS A 70 8.08 8.10 4.22
N LEU A 71 7.28 8.86 4.95
CA LEU A 71 7.64 9.35 6.30
C LEU A 71 7.82 8.20 7.29
N ALA A 72 7.00 7.14 7.22
CA ALA A 72 7.18 5.93 8.02
C ALA A 72 8.52 5.23 7.71
N GLY A 73 8.89 5.19 6.43
CA GLY A 73 10.18 4.68 5.96
C GLY A 73 11.34 5.49 6.50
N LEU A 74 11.29 6.82 6.40
CA LEU A 74 12.32 7.71 6.93
C LEU A 74 12.47 7.58 8.46
N ALA A 75 11.37 7.47 9.20
CA ALA A 75 11.40 7.21 10.64
C ALA A 75 12.07 5.86 10.96
N THR A 76 11.81 4.83 10.16
CA THR A 76 12.42 3.49 10.30
C THR A 76 13.92 3.54 9.99
N LEU A 77 14.34 4.24 8.95
CA LEU A 77 15.74 4.44 8.58
C LEU A 77 16.50 5.27 9.63
N ALA A 78 15.87 6.33 10.16
CA ALA A 78 16.45 7.15 11.21
C ALA A 78 16.72 6.34 12.50
N TRP A 79 15.88 5.35 12.78
CA TRP A 79 16.13 4.41 13.87
C TRP A 79 17.28 3.43 13.54
N ALA A 80 17.33 2.93 12.30
CA ALA A 80 18.33 1.94 11.86
C ALA A 80 19.73 2.52 11.55
N ARG A 81 19.89 3.84 11.42
CA ARG A 81 21.06 4.53 10.80
C ARG A 81 22.44 4.21 11.40
N HIS A 82 22.51 3.74 12.64
CA HIS A 82 23.77 3.39 13.32
C HIS A 82 24.00 1.87 13.38
N ARG A 83 23.22 1.10 12.64
CA ARG A 83 23.31 -0.36 12.59
C ARG A 83 23.63 -0.79 11.15
N PRO A 84 24.26 -1.95 10.95
CA PRO A 84 24.37 -2.53 9.62
C PRO A 84 22.99 -2.62 8.95
N LEU A 85 22.96 -2.54 7.63
CA LEU A 85 21.71 -2.65 6.86
C LEU A 85 21.09 -4.04 7.08
N GLY A 86 20.14 -4.11 7.98
CA GLY A 86 19.40 -5.32 8.35
C GLY A 86 17.93 -5.19 8.03
N ARG A 87 17.10 -6.05 8.64
CA ARG A 87 15.64 -6.08 8.39
C ARG A 87 14.96 -4.72 8.51
N GLN A 88 15.33 -3.91 9.48
CA GLN A 88 14.78 -2.57 9.69
C GLN A 88 15.19 -1.61 8.58
N GLY A 89 16.45 -1.63 8.15
CA GLY A 89 16.94 -0.80 7.06
C GLY A 89 16.24 -1.13 5.74
N TRP A 90 16.17 -2.40 5.38
CA TRP A 90 15.46 -2.85 4.18
C TRP A 90 13.97 -2.52 4.23
N SER A 91 13.32 -2.66 5.39
CA SER A 91 11.93 -2.26 5.57
C SER A 91 11.72 -0.75 5.41
N GLY A 92 12.65 0.05 5.94
CA GLY A 92 12.62 1.50 5.76
C GLY A 92 12.75 1.90 4.29
N ILE A 93 13.69 1.26 3.55
CA ILE A 93 13.82 1.44 2.09
C ILE A 93 12.53 1.03 1.39
N GLY A 94 11.96 -0.12 1.75
CA GLY A 94 10.69 -0.60 1.17
C GLY A 94 9.54 0.38 1.36
N PHE A 95 9.36 0.93 2.55
CA PHE A 95 8.37 1.98 2.80
C PHE A 95 8.61 3.26 1.97
N VAL A 96 9.87 3.70 1.85
CA VAL A 96 10.21 4.88 1.03
C VAL A 96 9.93 4.62 -0.44
N VAL A 97 10.39 3.49 -0.97
CA VAL A 97 10.17 3.12 -2.37
C VAL A 97 8.68 2.93 -2.65
N GLY A 98 7.98 2.11 -1.86
CA GLY A 98 6.55 1.88 -2.02
C GLY A 98 5.74 3.17 -1.90
N GLY A 99 6.05 4.03 -0.92
CA GLY A 99 5.38 5.31 -0.73
C GLY A 99 5.65 6.30 -1.87
N LEU A 100 6.89 6.44 -2.32
CA LEU A 100 7.25 7.30 -3.44
C LEU A 100 6.54 6.86 -4.73
N PHE A 101 6.55 5.56 -5.02
CA PHE A 101 5.89 5.03 -6.20
C PHE A 101 4.37 5.09 -6.09
N SER A 102 3.76 5.05 -4.88
CA SER A 102 2.33 5.34 -4.71
C SER A 102 2.00 6.79 -5.07
N VAL A 103 2.86 7.76 -4.70
CA VAL A 103 2.69 9.17 -5.12
C VAL A 103 2.82 9.30 -6.63
N LEU A 104 3.82 8.66 -7.24
CA LEU A 104 3.99 8.67 -8.70
C LEU A 104 2.80 8.01 -9.40
N ASP A 105 2.32 6.88 -8.89
CA ASP A 105 1.17 6.14 -9.42
C ASP A 105 -0.12 6.99 -9.44
N ALA A 106 -0.33 7.78 -8.40
CA ALA A 106 -1.44 8.73 -8.33
C ALA A 106 -1.33 9.89 -9.35
N LEU A 107 -0.11 10.23 -9.77
CA LEU A 107 0.15 11.31 -10.73
C LEU A 107 0.14 10.81 -12.19
N VAL A 108 0.63 9.59 -12.43
CA VAL A 108 0.61 8.95 -13.75
C VAL A 108 -0.64 8.08 -13.89
N THR A 109 -1.74 8.70 -14.28
CA THR A 109 -3.06 8.06 -14.29
C THR A 109 -3.35 7.33 -15.59
N MET A 110 -4.21 6.30 -15.48
CA MET A 110 -4.82 5.64 -16.64
C MET A 110 -5.68 6.63 -17.45
N ASP A 111 -5.73 6.45 -18.76
CA ASP A 111 -6.57 7.29 -19.64
C ASP A 111 -8.06 7.04 -19.41
N CYS A 112 -8.42 5.80 -19.17
CA CYS A 112 -9.79 5.32 -19.00
C CYS A 112 -9.80 4.03 -18.15
N SER A 113 -11.00 3.61 -17.73
CA SER A 113 -11.22 2.36 -17.00
C SER A 113 -11.54 1.22 -17.97
N PRO A 114 -10.63 0.25 -18.18
CA PRO A 114 -10.86 -0.85 -19.11
C PRO A 114 -12.02 -1.76 -18.68
N THR A 115 -12.21 -2.02 -17.40
CA THR A 115 -13.29 -2.88 -16.91
C THR A 115 -14.69 -2.27 -17.11
N ARG A 116 -14.76 -0.95 -17.24
CA ARG A 116 -16.01 -0.22 -17.49
C ARG A 116 -16.30 0.01 -18.97
N SER A 117 -15.26 0.20 -19.78
CA SER A 117 -15.38 0.61 -21.19
C SER A 117 -14.74 -0.42 -22.11
N PRO A 118 -15.54 -1.16 -22.92
CA PRO A 118 -15.02 -2.05 -23.96
C PRO A 118 -14.10 -1.34 -24.96
N ALA A 119 -14.36 -0.06 -25.25
CA ALA A 119 -13.50 0.74 -26.13
C ALA A 119 -12.13 1.04 -25.48
N CYS A 120 -12.11 1.27 -24.16
CA CYS A 120 -10.87 1.43 -23.40
C CYS A 120 -10.05 0.13 -23.40
N MET A 121 -10.72 -0.99 -23.16
CA MET A 121 -10.10 -2.32 -23.21
C MET A 121 -9.48 -2.59 -24.57
N ALA A 122 -10.22 -2.37 -25.65
CA ALA A 122 -9.70 -2.56 -27.02
C ALA A 122 -8.53 -1.62 -27.34
N ALA A 123 -8.54 -0.39 -26.82
CA ALA A 123 -7.41 0.54 -26.98
C ALA A 123 -6.16 0.07 -26.22
N GLU A 124 -6.33 -0.46 -25.02
CA GLU A 124 -5.23 -1.02 -24.20
C GLU A 124 -4.63 -2.26 -24.90
N GLU A 125 -5.45 -3.20 -25.33
CA GLU A 125 -5.02 -4.40 -26.07
C GLU A 125 -4.29 -4.07 -27.37
N ALA A 126 -4.72 -3.00 -28.06
CA ALA A 126 -4.07 -2.51 -29.28
C ALA A 126 -2.81 -1.65 -29.02
N GLY A 127 -2.48 -1.36 -27.77
CA GLY A 127 -1.39 -0.44 -27.41
C GLY A 127 -1.67 1.03 -27.75
N HIS A 128 -2.92 1.40 -27.96
CA HIS A 128 -3.36 2.76 -28.30
C HIS A 128 -3.74 3.60 -27.07
N VAL A 129 -2.99 3.42 -25.98
CA VAL A 129 -3.14 4.20 -24.74
C VAL A 129 -1.91 5.10 -24.53
N SER A 130 -2.03 6.12 -23.70
CA SER A 130 -0.93 7.05 -23.45
C SER A 130 0.23 6.39 -22.67
N ALA A 131 1.41 7.00 -22.77
CA ALA A 131 2.56 6.59 -21.95
C ALA A 131 2.25 6.63 -20.45
N SER A 132 1.41 7.59 -19.98
CA SER A 132 0.95 7.66 -18.60
C SER A 132 0.20 6.38 -18.18
N HIS A 133 -0.69 5.86 -19.03
CA HIS A 133 -1.42 4.63 -18.78
C HIS A 133 -0.48 3.42 -18.62
N ILE A 134 0.50 3.28 -19.50
CA ILE A 134 1.49 2.18 -19.46
C ILE A 134 2.39 2.30 -18.22
N VAL A 135 2.88 3.51 -17.92
CA VAL A 135 3.74 3.76 -16.75
C VAL A 135 3.01 3.48 -15.44
N HIS A 136 1.70 3.74 -15.37
CA HIS A 136 0.87 3.43 -14.20
C HIS A 136 0.95 1.94 -13.82
N VAL A 137 0.90 1.03 -14.77
CA VAL A 137 1.04 -0.41 -14.50
C VAL A 137 2.41 -0.73 -13.88
N GLY A 138 3.47 -0.09 -14.40
CA GLY A 138 4.82 -0.26 -13.88
C GLY A 138 4.97 0.30 -12.46
N THR A 139 4.45 1.50 -12.21
CA THR A 139 4.51 2.13 -10.88
C THR A 139 3.74 1.33 -9.83
N SER A 140 2.55 0.85 -10.16
CA SER A 140 1.75 -0.05 -9.29
C SER A 140 2.52 -1.32 -8.91
N THR A 141 3.27 -1.91 -9.85
CA THR A 141 4.10 -3.09 -9.56
C THR A 141 5.21 -2.78 -8.56
N VAL A 142 5.89 -1.63 -8.71
CA VAL A 142 6.95 -1.21 -7.77
C VAL A 142 6.37 -0.90 -6.39
N VAL A 143 5.15 -0.34 -6.30
CA VAL A 143 4.42 -0.14 -5.03
C VAL A 143 4.29 -1.46 -4.28
N VAL A 144 3.83 -2.52 -4.94
CA VAL A 144 3.66 -3.84 -4.33
C VAL A 144 4.98 -4.40 -3.82
N ILE A 145 6.05 -4.34 -4.64
CA ILE A 145 7.40 -4.81 -4.27
C ILE A 145 7.93 -4.02 -3.07
N GLY A 146 7.76 -2.69 -3.09
CA GLY A 146 8.19 -1.81 -2.00
C GLY A 146 7.51 -2.18 -0.68
N PHE A 147 6.20 -2.41 -0.70
CA PHE A 147 5.45 -2.77 0.52
C PHE A 147 5.67 -4.21 0.98
N ALA A 148 6.08 -5.12 0.11
CA ALA A 148 6.43 -6.48 0.51
C ALA A 148 7.58 -6.50 1.54
N LEU A 149 8.59 -5.65 1.39
CA LEU A 149 9.74 -5.60 2.30
C LEU A 149 9.36 -5.32 3.76
N PRO A 150 8.65 -4.23 4.11
CA PRO A 150 8.26 -4.00 5.50
C PRO A 150 7.28 -5.05 6.01
N ILE A 151 6.30 -5.47 5.22
CA ILE A 151 5.30 -6.48 5.62
C ILE A 151 5.96 -7.80 5.98
N LEU A 152 6.96 -8.25 5.24
CA LEU A 152 7.65 -9.51 5.50
C LEU A 152 8.71 -9.41 6.60
N LEU A 153 9.43 -8.30 6.68
CA LEU A 153 10.61 -8.19 7.53
C LEU A 153 10.32 -7.65 8.94
N LEU A 154 9.36 -6.71 9.10
CA LEU A 154 9.12 -6.04 10.39
C LEU A 154 8.34 -6.88 11.40
N ASN A 155 7.66 -7.96 11.00
CA ASN A 155 6.98 -8.85 11.95
C ASN A 155 7.93 -9.37 13.04
N SER A 156 9.21 -9.62 12.70
CA SER A 156 10.21 -10.06 13.66
C SER A 156 10.57 -9.01 14.73
N THR A 157 10.21 -7.74 14.50
CA THR A 157 10.46 -6.62 15.42
C THR A 157 9.25 -6.26 16.27
N MET A 158 8.07 -6.80 15.94
CA MET A 158 6.87 -6.65 16.77
C MET A 158 7.03 -7.43 18.06
N THR A 159 6.55 -6.86 19.16
CA THR A 159 6.64 -7.47 20.50
C THR A 159 5.31 -8.06 20.93
N ARG A 160 4.22 -7.32 20.75
CA ARG A 160 2.88 -7.68 21.23
C ARG A 160 2.05 -8.44 20.18
N PHE A 161 2.15 -7.99 18.93
CA PHE A 161 1.27 -8.47 17.86
C PHE A 161 2.00 -9.31 16.79
N ARG A 162 3.17 -9.86 17.10
CA ARG A 162 4.00 -10.61 16.15
C ARG A 162 3.25 -11.75 15.45
N GLY A 163 2.54 -12.58 16.21
CA GLY A 163 1.78 -13.72 15.65
C GLY A 163 0.66 -13.27 14.72
N PHE A 164 -0.13 -12.29 15.19
CA PHE A 164 -1.20 -11.69 14.38
C PHE A 164 -0.64 -11.02 13.12
N GLY A 165 0.42 -10.21 13.26
CA GLY A 165 1.08 -9.57 12.13
C GLY A 165 1.61 -10.56 11.09
N LEU A 166 2.12 -11.72 11.50
CA LEU A 166 2.54 -12.80 10.58
C LEU A 166 1.36 -13.40 9.82
N VAL A 167 0.24 -13.66 10.49
CA VAL A 167 -0.97 -14.18 9.82
C VAL A 167 -1.47 -13.19 8.77
N VAL A 168 -1.57 -11.91 9.12
CA VAL A 168 -1.99 -10.84 8.20
C VAL A 168 -0.99 -10.70 7.04
N ALA A 169 0.31 -10.76 7.31
CA ALA A 169 1.35 -10.67 6.27
C ALA A 169 1.24 -11.81 5.24
N TRP A 170 1.07 -13.04 5.69
CA TRP A 170 0.91 -14.17 4.77
C TRP A 170 -0.41 -14.14 4.01
N ALA A 171 -1.52 -13.74 4.65
CA ALA A 171 -2.78 -13.50 3.95
C ALA A 171 -2.61 -12.41 2.89
N TRP A 172 -1.91 -11.31 3.20
CA TRP A 172 -1.58 -10.26 2.23
C TRP A 172 -0.80 -10.81 1.03
N VAL A 173 0.22 -11.64 1.25
CA VAL A 173 0.99 -12.29 0.17
C VAL A 173 0.08 -13.11 -0.74
N ILE A 174 -0.79 -13.94 -0.16
CA ILE A 174 -1.70 -14.81 -0.92
C ILE A 174 -2.61 -13.97 -1.81
N PHE A 175 -3.30 -12.97 -1.26
CA PHE A 175 -4.23 -12.14 -2.04
C PHE A 175 -3.52 -11.23 -3.04
N THR A 176 -2.31 -10.79 -2.75
CA THR A 176 -1.48 -10.03 -3.71
C THR A 176 -1.06 -10.91 -4.89
N LEU A 177 -0.69 -12.16 -4.65
CA LEU A 177 -0.38 -13.12 -5.72
C LEU A 177 -1.62 -13.43 -6.57
N LEU A 178 -2.79 -13.65 -5.95
CA LEU A 178 -4.06 -13.85 -6.67
C LEU A 178 -4.42 -12.63 -7.53
N ASN A 179 -4.22 -11.43 -7.00
CA ASN A 179 -4.40 -10.20 -7.77
C ASN A 179 -3.42 -10.12 -8.96
N GLY A 180 -2.15 -10.48 -8.75
CA GLY A 180 -1.14 -10.52 -9.82
C GLY A 180 -1.46 -11.53 -10.91
N ILE A 181 -1.92 -12.73 -10.55
CA ILE A 181 -2.37 -13.76 -11.51
C ILE A 181 -3.55 -13.22 -12.33
N GLY A 182 -4.56 -12.63 -11.68
CA GLY A 182 -5.70 -12.04 -12.38
C GLY A 182 -5.32 -10.90 -13.31
N ALA A 183 -4.32 -10.09 -12.95
CA ALA A 183 -3.78 -9.06 -13.84
C ALA A 183 -3.07 -9.68 -15.05
N MET A 184 -2.35 -10.79 -14.90
CA MET A 184 -1.71 -11.50 -16.02
C MET A 184 -2.73 -12.13 -16.96
N ASP A 185 -3.84 -12.67 -16.43
CA ASP A 185 -4.96 -13.20 -17.23
C ASP A 185 -5.55 -12.11 -18.13
N TRP A 186 -5.64 -10.88 -17.62
CA TRP A 186 -6.03 -9.72 -18.39
C TRP A 186 -5.14 -9.52 -19.63
N PHE A 187 -3.83 -9.48 -19.46
CA PHE A 187 -2.87 -9.31 -20.57
C PHE A 187 -2.89 -10.48 -21.59
N ASN A 188 -3.39 -11.64 -21.17
CA ASN A 188 -3.52 -12.82 -22.05
C ASN A 188 -4.90 -12.91 -22.72
N GLY A 189 -5.76 -11.88 -22.59
CA GLY A 189 -7.10 -11.84 -23.20
C GLY A 189 -8.10 -12.81 -22.58
N THR A 190 -7.83 -13.32 -21.37
CA THR A 190 -8.78 -14.14 -20.62
C THR A 190 -9.69 -13.25 -19.77
N PRO A 191 -10.98 -13.60 -19.56
CA PRO A 191 -11.86 -12.80 -18.74
C PRO A 191 -11.30 -12.67 -17.32
N MET A 192 -11.15 -11.42 -16.85
CA MET A 192 -10.74 -11.15 -15.48
C MET A 192 -11.74 -11.71 -14.47
N ASN A 193 -11.34 -12.77 -13.78
CA ASN A 193 -12.14 -13.37 -12.72
C ASN A 193 -11.77 -12.77 -11.37
N TYR A 194 -12.61 -11.86 -10.85
CA TYR A 194 -12.58 -11.36 -9.47
C TYR A 194 -11.30 -10.58 -9.07
N THR A 195 -10.56 -10.00 -10.03
CA THR A 195 -9.35 -9.20 -9.74
C THR A 195 -9.62 -8.04 -8.78
N GLY A 196 -10.78 -7.38 -8.95
CA GLY A 196 -11.19 -6.30 -8.06
C GLY A 196 -11.32 -6.73 -6.61
N ILE A 197 -11.82 -7.93 -6.33
CA ILE A 197 -11.94 -8.43 -4.96
C ILE A 197 -10.59 -8.84 -4.38
N TRP A 198 -9.73 -9.49 -5.18
CA TRP A 198 -8.37 -9.86 -4.74
C TRP A 198 -7.55 -8.64 -4.38
N GLN A 199 -7.62 -7.58 -5.19
CA GLN A 199 -6.93 -6.33 -4.89
C GLN A 199 -7.46 -5.67 -3.62
N ARG A 200 -8.79 -5.60 -3.43
CA ARG A 200 -9.39 -5.03 -2.21
C ARG A 200 -9.03 -5.80 -0.95
N LEU A 201 -8.98 -7.13 -1.02
CA LEU A 201 -8.54 -7.96 0.10
C LEU A 201 -7.06 -7.71 0.41
N SER A 202 -6.19 -7.62 -0.60
CA SER A 202 -4.78 -7.31 -0.36
C SER A 202 -4.59 -5.90 0.22
N LEU A 203 -5.30 -4.88 -0.28
CA LEU A 203 -5.26 -3.52 0.27
C LEU A 203 -5.77 -3.46 1.71
N GLY A 204 -6.90 -4.13 2.00
CA GLY A 204 -7.44 -4.22 3.36
C GLY A 204 -6.49 -4.89 4.34
N LEU A 205 -5.85 -5.98 3.93
CA LEU A 205 -4.84 -6.68 4.73
C LEU A 205 -3.57 -5.85 4.92
N GLY A 206 -3.11 -5.13 3.88
CA GLY A 206 -2.01 -4.19 4.00
C GLY A 206 -2.30 -3.09 5.02
N THR A 207 -3.49 -2.47 4.92
CA THR A 207 -3.98 -1.47 5.87
C THR A 207 -4.05 -2.02 7.30
N LEU A 208 -4.60 -3.22 7.47
CA LEU A 208 -4.67 -3.90 8.76
C LEU A 208 -3.28 -4.16 9.34
N TRP A 209 -2.32 -4.54 8.50
CA TRP A 209 -0.95 -4.75 8.92
C TRP A 209 -0.28 -3.44 9.37
N TRP A 210 -0.48 -2.30 8.67
CA TRP A 210 0.03 -1.00 9.10
C TRP A 210 -0.54 -0.58 10.45
N LEU A 211 -1.85 -0.77 10.66
CA LEU A 211 -2.49 -0.49 11.96
C LEU A 211 -1.95 -1.40 13.06
N THR A 212 -1.69 -2.67 12.76
CA THR A 212 -1.10 -3.62 13.70
C THR A 212 0.31 -3.19 14.12
N LEU A 213 1.14 -2.76 13.16
CA LEU A 213 2.48 -2.24 13.43
C LEU A 213 2.41 -0.94 14.24
N ALA A 214 1.49 -0.03 13.90
CA ALA A 214 1.29 1.21 14.64
C ALA A 214 0.87 0.95 16.09
N ALA A 215 -0.03 0.01 16.32
CA ALA A 215 -0.46 -0.38 17.67
C ALA A 215 0.69 -0.99 18.48
N ASP A 216 1.49 -1.89 17.87
CA ASP A 216 2.67 -2.46 18.52
C ASP A 216 3.69 -1.39 18.91
N ASP A 217 3.92 -0.41 18.02
CA ASP A 217 4.82 0.71 18.27
C ASP A 217 4.38 1.59 19.44
N VAL A 218 3.08 1.93 19.49
CA VAL A 218 2.52 2.76 20.59
C VAL A 218 2.61 2.04 21.93
N ILE A 219 2.21 0.77 21.97
CA ILE A 219 2.22 -0.02 23.21
C ILE A 219 3.66 -0.23 23.71
N THR A 220 4.57 -0.58 22.82
CA THR A 220 5.99 -0.77 23.15
C THR A 220 6.63 0.53 23.67
N ALA A 221 6.31 1.68 23.02
CA ALA A 221 6.84 2.97 23.43
C ALA A 221 6.25 3.44 24.79
N ARG A 222 5.02 3.05 25.12
CA ARG A 222 4.42 3.34 26.44
C ARG A 222 5.04 2.48 27.53
N ALA A 223 5.16 1.18 27.31
CA ALA A 223 5.71 0.24 28.31
C ALA A 223 7.11 0.63 28.77
N ARG A 224 7.98 1.06 27.87
CA ARG A 224 9.35 1.48 28.19
C ARG A 224 9.44 2.81 28.95
N ASN A 225 8.45 3.71 28.81
CA ASN A 225 8.43 4.97 29.59
C ASN A 225 8.08 4.76 31.09
N HIS A 226 7.49 3.62 31.44
CA HIS A 226 7.11 3.31 32.82
C HIS A 226 8.16 2.47 33.56
N VAL A 227 9.27 2.10 32.93
CA VAL A 227 10.39 1.45 33.61
C VAL A 227 11.26 2.55 34.25
N PRO A 228 11.32 2.66 35.61
CA PRO A 228 12.21 3.62 36.26
C PRO A 228 13.66 3.33 35.81
N SER A 229 14.37 4.37 35.46
CA SER A 229 15.84 4.28 35.31
C SER A 229 16.42 3.98 36.69
N CYS A 230 16.79 2.72 36.96
CA CYS A 230 17.62 2.36 38.10
C CYS A 230 19.02 2.97 37.96
#